data_aa41fae37ad3c3879119516f6e3d0dcf
#
_entry.id   aa41fae37ad3c3879119516f6e3d0dcf
#
_cell.length_a   1.000
_cell.length_b   1.000
_cell.length_c   1.000
_cell.angle_alpha   90.00
_cell.angle_beta   90.00
_cell.angle_gamma   90.00
#
_symmetry.space_group_name_H-M   'P 1'
#
loop_
_entity.id
_entity.type
_entity.pdbx_description
1 polymer ?
#
loop_
_entity_poly.entity_id
_entity_poly.type
_entity_poly.pdbx_seq_one_letter_code
_entity_poly.pdbx_strand_id
1 'polypeptide(L)'
;LHPRVRRQRQMCIRDRDNVVELLKKETCTETFQEKMNKIINQRYIYYPYLIKPADLMLARLMYDLVRKKDLEDLNKIEEIFKQCWQLNYSPLSFEGWTNNRFIEENIKTGELNKQPVFQIGKPSFSKIRVAVANIQMDISNFDQAVMRKPNRSYRRYQQIAELVNTAVREKADMLVMPEACTPKEWLPTLARTCEKNHLAVVTGVEHIIEDNCVYNLTAVILPYEEKWTGQWHSVILYHSKNHFAPEEKRMIESLHLRAMEGIESSEAKCDAKYELYSWNGFWFTVYCCFELTSIRDRSIFQSYIDALIAVEWNQDVNYYSNIIESLSRDIHCYCIQTNTSKYGDSRITKPSKTENKDILRIKGGSNATAHVGTIDLEQLREFQMKAYSGQKEDKTFKPTPPDFDYKGAYERRKGTMFECFCAKKKAD
;
A
#
# COMPACT_ATOMS: atom_id res chain seq x y z
N LEU A 1 20.38 -24.30 -2.82
CA LEU A 1 21.02 -22.99 -2.79
C LEU A 1 22.47 -23.13 -2.29
N HIS A 2 23.40 -22.65 -3.11
CA HIS A 2 24.83 -22.78 -2.88
C HIS A 2 25.25 -22.22 -1.49
N PRO A 3 26.14 -22.91 -0.71
CA PRO A 3 26.50 -22.48 0.66
C PRO A 3 27.02 -21.03 0.77
N ARG A 4 27.60 -20.47 -0.29
CA ARG A 4 28.02 -19.05 -0.35
C ARG A 4 26.87 -18.06 -0.25
N VAL A 5 25.73 -18.37 -0.87
CA VAL A 5 24.54 -17.49 -0.84
C VAL A 5 23.90 -17.52 0.54
N ARG A 6 23.96 -18.66 1.25
CA ARG A 6 23.46 -18.80 2.61
C ARG A 6 24.31 -18.02 3.62
N ARG A 7 25.65 -18.02 3.46
CA ARG A 7 26.56 -17.22 4.29
C ARG A 7 26.41 -15.72 4.07
N GLN A 8 26.25 -15.27 2.83
CA GLN A 8 26.04 -13.86 2.52
C GLN A 8 24.70 -13.33 3.09
N ARG A 9 23.62 -14.14 3.05
CA ARG A 9 22.33 -13.77 3.65
C ARG A 9 22.39 -13.73 5.18
N GLN A 10 23.09 -14.65 5.82
CA GLN A 10 23.28 -14.63 7.28
C GLN A 10 24.17 -13.46 7.73
N MET A 11 25.19 -13.10 6.97
CA MET A 11 25.98 -11.89 7.23
C MET A 11 25.14 -10.60 7.13
N CYS A 12 24.35 -10.44 6.06
CA CYS A 12 23.50 -9.25 5.89
C CYS A 12 22.47 -9.08 7.01
N ILE A 13 21.91 -10.16 7.57
CA ILE A 13 20.97 -10.11 8.69
C ILE A 13 21.70 -9.77 10.00
N ARG A 14 22.84 -10.40 10.24
CA ARG A 14 23.64 -10.19 11.46
C ARG A 14 24.27 -8.79 11.52
N ASP A 15 24.74 -8.30 10.37
CA ASP A 15 25.31 -6.95 10.27
C ASP A 15 24.22 -5.87 10.42
N ARG A 16 23.01 -6.11 9.96
CA ARG A 16 21.86 -5.24 10.16
C ARG A 16 21.47 -5.12 11.64
N ASP A 17 21.39 -6.24 12.34
CA ASP A 17 21.04 -6.26 13.76
C ASP A 17 22.16 -5.60 14.59
N ASN A 18 23.42 -5.81 14.22
CA ASN A 18 24.57 -5.16 14.85
C ASN A 18 24.63 -3.66 14.58
N VAL A 19 24.26 -3.18 13.38
CA VAL A 19 24.21 -1.74 13.07
C VAL A 19 23.05 -1.08 13.81
N VAL A 20 21.88 -1.71 13.88
CA VAL A 20 20.75 -1.22 14.66
C VAL A 20 21.10 -1.20 16.16
N GLU A 21 21.83 -2.19 16.68
CA GLU A 21 22.29 -2.23 18.06
C GLU A 21 23.39 -1.21 18.37
N LEU A 22 24.32 -0.98 17.42
CA LEU A 22 25.34 0.06 17.51
C LEU A 22 24.71 1.47 17.46
N LEU A 23 23.78 1.70 16.55
CA LEU A 23 23.02 2.94 16.48
C LEU A 23 22.17 3.18 17.74
N LYS A 24 21.63 2.13 18.33
CA LYS A 24 20.90 2.21 19.62
C LYS A 24 21.82 2.53 20.80
N LYS A 25 23.06 2.05 20.82
CA LYS A 25 24.00 2.25 21.94
C LYS A 25 24.70 3.60 21.96
N GLU A 26 24.90 4.21 20.80
CA GLU A 26 25.76 5.42 20.70
C GLU A 26 25.02 6.72 20.31
N THR A 27 23.77 6.62 19.79
CA THR A 27 23.01 7.80 19.36
C THR A 27 21.63 7.89 20.00
N CYS A 28 21.30 7.00 20.94
CA CYS A 28 20.01 7.01 21.59
C CYS A 28 19.89 8.17 22.57
N THR A 29 19.69 9.36 22.03
CA THR A 29 18.96 10.39 22.75
C THR A 29 17.47 10.03 22.68
N GLU A 30 16.71 10.25 23.76
CA GLU A 30 15.23 10.07 23.82
C GLU A 30 14.55 10.55 22.53
N THR A 31 15.04 11.60 21.92
CA THR A 31 14.56 12.18 20.65
C THR A 31 14.52 11.21 19.46
N PHE A 32 15.44 10.24 19.35
CA PHE A 32 15.40 9.27 18.24
C PHE A 32 14.33 8.21 18.46
N GLN A 33 14.23 7.70 19.68
CA GLN A 33 13.21 6.73 20.07
C GLN A 33 11.80 7.34 20.00
N GLU A 34 11.64 8.57 20.48
CA GLU A 34 10.39 9.33 20.38
C GLU A 34 10.02 9.66 18.91
N LYS A 35 11.00 10.01 18.07
CA LYS A 35 10.77 10.20 16.64
C LYS A 35 10.40 8.88 15.96
N MET A 36 11.10 7.77 16.27
CA MET A 36 10.75 6.45 15.73
C MET A 36 9.37 6.00 16.19
N ASN A 37 9.00 6.23 17.45
CA ASN A 37 7.66 5.92 17.95
C ASN A 37 6.58 6.81 17.33
N LYS A 38 6.86 8.10 17.13
CA LYS A 38 5.99 8.98 16.34
C LYS A 38 5.82 8.51 14.90
N ILE A 39 6.87 7.96 14.32
CA ILE A 39 6.90 7.39 12.97
C ILE A 39 5.99 6.19 12.85
N ILE A 40 6.05 5.31 13.83
CA ILE A 40 5.28 4.06 13.86
C ILE A 40 3.81 4.34 14.19
N ASN A 41 3.55 5.34 15.05
CA ASN A 41 2.22 5.73 15.50
C ASN A 41 1.48 6.67 14.54
N GLN A 42 2.16 7.22 13.57
CA GLN A 42 1.53 8.08 12.56
C GLN A 42 1.41 7.25 11.29
N ARG A 43 0.28 7.23 10.58
CA ARG A 43 -0.02 6.54 9.32
C ARG A 43 0.89 7.03 8.19
N TYR A 44 2.13 6.48 8.03
CA TYR A 44 3.14 7.08 7.18
C TYR A 44 3.73 6.20 6.10
N ILE A 45 4.28 6.89 5.16
CA ILE A 45 5.08 6.43 4.05
C ILE A 45 6.47 6.06 4.57
N TYR A 46 6.89 4.83 4.30
CA TYR A 46 8.27 4.42 4.51
C TYR A 46 8.95 4.25 3.15
N TYR A 47 10.06 4.94 2.98
CA TYR A 47 10.98 4.60 1.90
C TYR A 47 11.74 3.34 2.32
N PRO A 48 11.58 2.23 1.63
CA PRO A 48 12.41 1.07 1.86
C PRO A 48 13.76 1.30 1.18
N TYR A 49 14.50 2.30 1.61
CA TYR A 49 15.91 2.37 1.25
C TYR A 49 16.60 1.22 1.95
N LEU A 50 16.85 0.19 1.18
CA LEU A 50 17.70 -0.88 1.61
C LEU A 50 19.11 -0.33 1.61
N ILE A 51 19.64 -0.10 2.81
CA ILE A 51 21.06 0.22 3.00
C ILE A 51 21.84 -0.82 2.21
N LYS A 52 22.45 -0.39 1.11
CA LYS A 52 23.33 -1.25 0.33
C LYS A 52 24.53 -1.59 1.22
N PRO A 53 25.15 -2.75 1.08
CA PRO A 53 26.40 -3.05 1.80
C PRO A 53 27.46 -1.95 1.66
N ALA A 54 27.49 -1.26 0.51
CA ALA A 54 28.35 -0.10 0.26
C ALA A 54 27.98 1.10 1.16
N ASP A 55 26.71 1.34 1.43
CA ASP A 55 26.27 2.45 2.29
C ASP A 55 26.64 2.19 3.76
N LEU A 56 26.54 0.90 4.19
CA LEU A 56 27.00 0.46 5.51
C LEU A 56 28.52 0.57 5.65
N MET A 57 29.27 0.19 4.61
CA MET A 57 30.73 0.34 4.59
C MET A 57 31.12 1.82 4.62
N LEU A 58 30.42 2.68 3.86
CA LEU A 58 30.67 4.12 3.85
C LEU A 58 30.34 4.74 5.20
N ALA A 59 29.19 4.40 5.81
CA ALA A 59 28.82 4.87 7.14
C ALA A 59 29.84 4.42 8.20
N ARG A 60 30.31 3.21 8.15
CA ARG A 60 31.35 2.69 9.04
C ARG A 60 32.72 3.36 8.81
N LEU A 61 33.10 3.56 7.56
CA LEU A 61 34.33 4.27 7.20
C LEU A 61 34.30 5.72 7.69
N MET A 62 33.17 6.39 7.52
CA MET A 62 32.94 7.76 8.03
C MET A 62 32.98 7.78 9.55
N TYR A 63 32.37 6.80 10.22
CA TYR A 63 32.40 6.65 11.68
C TYR A 63 33.84 6.42 12.19
N ASP A 64 34.60 5.53 11.56
CA ASP A 64 35.98 5.23 11.93
C ASP A 64 36.93 6.45 11.66
N LEU A 65 36.66 7.23 10.62
CA LEU A 65 37.37 8.49 10.31
C LEU A 65 37.06 9.59 11.33
N VAL A 66 35.83 9.66 11.80
CA VAL A 66 35.36 10.67 12.77
C VAL A 66 35.83 10.38 14.18
N ARG A 67 35.90 9.12 14.57
CA ARG A 67 36.42 8.70 15.89
C ARG A 67 37.86 9.13 16.13
N LYS A 68 38.55 9.60 15.09
CA LYS A 68 39.93 10.11 15.12
C LYS A 68 40.04 11.64 15.07
N LYS A 69 38.95 12.40 15.04
CA LYS A 69 38.90 13.86 14.92
C LYS A 69 37.88 14.52 15.85
N ASP A 70 38.07 15.82 16.09
CA ASP A 70 37.35 16.64 17.04
C ASP A 70 35.81 16.66 16.93
N LEU A 71 35.14 16.97 18.05
CA LEU A 71 33.70 17.01 18.25
C LEU A 71 32.89 17.85 17.22
N GLU A 72 33.49 18.89 16.62
CA GLU A 72 32.83 19.71 15.61
C GLU A 72 32.56 18.96 14.29
N ASP A 73 33.43 18.05 13.92
CA ASP A 73 33.26 17.21 12.73
C ASP A 73 32.18 16.15 12.95
N LEU A 74 31.96 15.71 14.21
CA LEU A 74 30.87 14.79 14.58
C LEU A 74 29.48 15.39 14.33
N ASN A 75 29.27 16.64 14.68
CA ASN A 75 28.00 17.33 14.47
C ASN A 75 27.70 17.53 12.97
N LYS A 76 28.71 17.83 12.16
CA LYS A 76 28.55 17.91 10.69
C LYS A 76 28.24 16.58 10.05
N ILE A 77 28.86 15.51 10.52
CA ILE A 77 28.61 14.16 10.00
C ILE A 77 27.27 13.64 10.49
N GLU A 78 26.87 13.94 11.72
CA GLU A 78 25.52 13.67 12.22
C GLU A 78 24.48 14.42 11.38
N GLU A 79 24.75 15.64 10.94
CA GLU A 79 23.87 16.41 10.08
C GLU A 79 23.80 15.85 8.65
N ILE A 80 24.91 15.44 8.07
CA ILE A 80 24.96 14.73 6.78
C ILE A 80 24.27 13.36 6.90
N PHE A 81 24.48 12.65 8.01
CA PHE A 81 23.82 11.37 8.26
C PHE A 81 22.32 11.56 8.48
N LYS A 82 21.90 12.61 9.20
CA LYS A 82 20.49 13.01 9.34
C LYS A 82 19.88 13.40 8.00
N GLN A 83 20.60 14.12 7.15
CA GLN A 83 20.13 14.48 5.81
C GLN A 83 20.04 13.25 4.90
N CYS A 84 21.05 12.38 4.87
CA CYS A 84 21.02 11.11 4.14
C CYS A 84 19.95 10.16 4.70
N TRP A 85 19.78 10.12 6.03
CA TRP A 85 18.78 9.33 6.71
C TRP A 85 17.38 9.89 6.49
N GLN A 86 17.20 11.21 6.54
CA GLN A 86 15.97 11.91 6.22
C GLN A 86 15.57 11.72 4.77
N LEU A 87 16.51 11.66 3.84
CA LEU A 87 16.26 11.34 2.44
C LEU A 87 15.80 9.90 2.23
N ASN A 88 16.24 8.97 3.08
CA ASN A 88 16.05 7.53 2.85
C ASN A 88 15.10 6.85 3.85
N TYR A 89 14.88 7.44 5.03
CA TYR A 89 14.12 6.83 6.13
C TYR A 89 13.21 7.81 6.87
N SER A 90 13.13 9.08 6.42
CA SER A 90 12.24 10.01 7.09
C SER A 90 10.82 9.49 7.01
N PRO A 91 10.17 9.32 8.17
CA PRO A 91 8.74 9.23 8.16
C PRO A 91 8.26 10.55 7.62
N LEU A 92 7.60 10.47 6.55
CA LEU A 92 6.98 11.62 5.98
C LEU A 92 5.79 11.99 6.86
N SER A 93 6.04 12.77 7.89
CA SER A 93 4.97 13.59 8.40
C SER A 93 4.53 14.49 7.26
N PHE A 94 3.23 14.70 7.12
CA PHE A 94 2.67 15.57 6.08
C PHE A 94 3.35 16.95 6.08
N GLU A 95 3.82 17.43 7.22
CA GLU A 95 4.56 18.68 7.40
C GLU A 95 6.06 18.61 7.02
N GLY A 96 6.68 17.43 7.10
CA GLY A 96 8.10 17.23 6.73
C GLY A 96 8.34 17.10 5.23
N TRP A 97 7.29 16.84 4.44
CA TRP A 97 7.38 16.70 2.98
C TRP A 97 7.63 18.02 2.26
N THR A 98 7.18 19.13 2.84
CA THR A 98 7.20 20.44 2.17
C THR A 98 8.58 20.99 1.89
N ASN A 99 9.63 20.44 2.49
CA ASN A 99 10.99 20.97 2.37
C ASN A 99 11.98 20.09 1.58
N ASN A 100 11.54 18.96 1.02
CA ASN A 100 12.43 18.06 0.30
C ASN A 100 12.12 18.02 -1.20
N ARG A 101 12.78 18.88 -1.99
CA ARG A 101 12.61 19.01 -3.46
C ARG A 101 12.69 17.67 -4.20
N PHE A 102 13.51 16.75 -3.72
CA PHE A 102 13.68 15.43 -4.36
C PHE A 102 12.40 14.58 -4.31
N ILE A 103 11.67 14.69 -3.21
CA ILE A 103 10.40 13.96 -3.01
C ILE A 103 9.28 14.64 -3.78
N GLU A 104 9.17 15.98 -3.67
CA GLU A 104 8.12 16.76 -4.30
C GLU A 104 8.05 16.61 -5.83
N GLU A 105 9.17 16.26 -6.46
CA GLU A 105 9.21 16.10 -7.92
C GLU A 105 8.70 14.73 -8.40
N ASN A 106 8.83 13.69 -7.58
CA ASN A 106 8.46 12.32 -7.93
C ASN A 106 7.18 11.85 -7.28
N ILE A 107 6.90 12.35 -6.07
CA ILE A 107 5.71 11.99 -5.30
C ILE A 107 5.02 13.27 -4.85
N LYS A 108 3.84 13.52 -5.40
CA LYS A 108 3.03 14.66 -5.00
C LYS A 108 2.03 14.23 -3.95
N THR A 109 1.84 15.05 -2.94
CA THR A 109 0.84 14.85 -1.89
C THR A 109 -0.19 15.96 -1.89
N GLY A 110 -1.43 15.62 -1.59
CA GLY A 110 -2.55 16.55 -1.53
C GLY A 110 -3.67 16.04 -0.64
N GLU A 111 -4.81 16.67 -0.72
CA GLU A 111 -5.98 16.33 0.08
C GLU A 111 -7.26 16.50 -0.74
N LEU A 112 -8.17 15.53 -0.63
CA LEU A 112 -9.52 15.57 -1.17
C LEU A 112 -10.52 15.31 -0.05
N ASN A 113 -11.34 16.29 0.30
CA ASN A 113 -12.36 16.13 1.36
C ASN A 113 -11.76 15.58 2.67
N LYS A 114 -10.64 16.14 3.12
CA LYS A 114 -9.84 15.69 4.28
C LYS A 114 -9.25 14.29 4.17
N GLN A 115 -9.27 13.69 3.00
CA GLN A 115 -8.63 12.41 2.72
C GLN A 115 -7.28 12.63 2.02
N PRO A 116 -6.20 11.94 2.43
CA PRO A 116 -4.89 12.12 1.82
C PRO A 116 -4.86 11.60 0.38
N VAL A 117 -4.18 12.33 -0.48
CA VAL A 117 -4.00 12.00 -1.90
C VAL A 117 -2.51 11.89 -2.21
N PHE A 118 -2.13 10.80 -2.87
CA PHE A 118 -0.76 10.53 -3.28
C PHE A 118 -0.71 10.32 -4.79
N GLN A 119 0.11 11.13 -5.48
CA GLN A 119 0.38 10.93 -6.91
C GLN A 119 1.85 10.51 -7.10
N ILE A 120 2.06 9.32 -7.66
CA ILE A 120 3.35 8.71 -7.93
C ILE A 120 3.50 8.47 -9.43
N GLY A 121 4.58 8.96 -9.99
CA GLY A 121 4.84 8.88 -11.43
C GLY A 121 3.95 9.81 -12.27
N LYS A 122 4.13 9.76 -13.58
CA LYS A 122 3.35 10.55 -14.54
C LYS A 122 2.26 9.68 -15.18
N PRO A 123 1.11 10.26 -15.55
CA PRO A 123 0.07 9.52 -16.27
C PRO A 123 0.60 8.87 -17.54
N SER A 124 0.54 7.55 -17.61
CA SER A 124 1.00 6.75 -18.77
C SER A 124 0.11 5.55 -19.06
N PHE A 125 -0.67 5.08 -18.09
CA PHE A 125 -1.55 3.93 -18.28
C PHE A 125 -2.84 4.30 -19.03
N SER A 126 -3.07 3.62 -20.15
CA SER A 126 -4.40 3.49 -20.79
C SER A 126 -5.08 2.19 -20.35
N LYS A 127 -4.29 1.15 -20.10
CA LYS A 127 -4.70 -0.15 -19.58
C LYS A 127 -3.74 -0.58 -18.48
N ILE A 128 -4.21 -1.39 -17.54
CA ILE A 128 -3.40 -1.97 -16.48
C ILE A 128 -3.68 -3.46 -16.35
N ARG A 129 -2.64 -4.26 -16.22
CA ARG A 129 -2.70 -5.71 -16.02
C ARG A 129 -2.56 -5.99 -14.53
N VAL A 130 -3.64 -6.48 -13.91
CA VAL A 130 -3.69 -6.74 -12.48
C VAL A 130 -3.67 -8.24 -12.22
N ALA A 131 -2.67 -8.69 -11.47
CA ALA A 131 -2.59 -10.04 -10.93
C ALA A 131 -3.33 -10.10 -9.60
N VAL A 132 -4.28 -11.01 -9.49
CA VAL A 132 -5.05 -11.30 -8.27
C VAL A 132 -4.52 -12.59 -7.67
N ALA A 133 -4.07 -12.53 -6.41
CA ALA A 133 -3.48 -13.67 -5.73
C ALA A 133 -4.55 -14.67 -5.27
N ASN A 134 -4.23 -15.96 -5.42
CA ASN A 134 -4.92 -17.07 -4.80
C ASN A 134 -3.95 -17.72 -3.81
N ILE A 135 -4.10 -17.43 -2.52
CA ILE A 135 -3.22 -17.93 -1.46
C ILE A 135 -4.04 -18.20 -0.20
N GLN A 136 -3.78 -19.34 0.43
CA GLN A 136 -4.47 -19.72 1.65
C GLN A 136 -3.85 -19.04 2.86
N MET A 137 -4.70 -18.35 3.62
CA MET A 137 -4.39 -17.82 4.94
C MET A 137 -4.93 -18.78 6.00
N ASP A 138 -4.18 -18.98 7.08
CA ASP A 138 -4.57 -19.79 8.22
C ASP A 138 -4.79 -18.92 9.44
N ILE A 139 -5.79 -19.25 10.26
CA ILE A 139 -6.08 -18.49 11.51
C ILE A 139 -4.87 -18.50 12.46
N SER A 140 -4.07 -19.56 12.44
CA SER A 140 -2.84 -19.63 13.20
C SER A 140 -1.83 -18.54 12.86
N ASN A 141 -1.88 -17.97 11.65
CA ASN A 141 -1.04 -16.82 11.30
C ASN A 141 -1.46 -15.57 12.07
N PHE A 142 -2.77 -15.36 12.27
CA PHE A 142 -3.28 -14.28 13.09
C PHE A 142 -2.85 -14.47 14.56
N ASP A 143 -3.13 -15.63 15.14
CA ASP A 143 -2.77 -15.92 16.53
C ASP A 143 -1.27 -15.74 16.79
N GLN A 144 -0.43 -16.23 15.87
CA GLN A 144 1.01 -16.08 15.98
C GLN A 144 1.48 -14.64 15.82
N ALA A 145 0.90 -13.89 14.88
CA ALA A 145 1.25 -12.49 14.68
C ALA A 145 0.95 -11.64 15.90
N VAL A 146 -0.27 -11.81 16.52
CA VAL A 146 -0.63 -11.11 17.76
C VAL A 146 0.16 -11.58 18.98
N MET A 147 0.80 -12.76 18.92
CA MET A 147 1.81 -13.21 19.88
C MET A 147 3.23 -12.76 19.54
N ARG A 148 3.41 -11.83 18.61
CA ARG A 148 4.71 -11.34 18.12
C ARG A 148 5.59 -12.42 17.46
N LYS A 149 4.96 -13.45 16.89
CA LYS A 149 5.60 -14.56 16.20
C LYS A 149 5.08 -14.68 14.75
N PRO A 150 5.31 -13.69 13.88
CA PRO A 150 4.80 -13.70 12.51
C PRO A 150 5.26 -14.95 11.75
N ASN A 151 4.45 -15.42 10.83
CA ASN A 151 4.75 -16.63 10.05
C ASN A 151 5.85 -16.36 9.00
N ARG A 152 7.10 -16.51 9.40
CA ARG A 152 8.28 -16.39 8.54
C ARG A 152 8.82 -17.73 8.05
N SER A 153 7.96 -18.75 7.98
CA SER A 153 8.34 -20.08 7.49
C SER A 153 8.82 -20.04 6.04
N TYR A 154 9.70 -20.99 5.68
CA TYR A 154 10.17 -21.14 4.30
C TYR A 154 9.01 -21.43 3.33
N ARG A 155 8.03 -22.22 3.75
CA ARG A 155 6.82 -22.50 2.97
C ARG A 155 6.07 -21.21 2.63
N ARG A 156 5.89 -20.31 3.61
CA ARG A 156 5.22 -19.02 3.40
C ARG A 156 6.01 -18.15 2.43
N TYR A 157 7.32 -18.10 2.60
CA TYR A 157 8.21 -17.40 1.68
C TYR A 157 8.09 -17.92 0.25
N GLN A 158 8.08 -19.24 0.06
CA GLN A 158 7.90 -19.86 -1.26
C GLN A 158 6.54 -19.48 -1.89
N GLN A 159 5.45 -19.50 -1.12
CA GLN A 159 4.14 -19.12 -1.60
C GLN A 159 4.12 -17.67 -2.11
N ILE A 160 4.62 -16.72 -1.32
CA ILE A 160 4.66 -15.30 -1.71
C ILE A 160 5.61 -15.10 -2.91
N ALA A 161 6.76 -15.77 -2.92
CA ALA A 161 7.69 -15.71 -4.04
C ALA A 161 7.05 -16.23 -5.33
N GLU A 162 6.25 -17.29 -5.26
CA GLU A 162 5.54 -17.85 -6.44
C GLU A 162 4.50 -16.87 -6.97
N LEU A 163 3.75 -16.18 -6.10
CA LEU A 163 2.80 -15.15 -6.51
C LEU A 163 3.51 -14.01 -7.27
N VAL A 164 4.61 -13.51 -6.72
CA VAL A 164 5.38 -12.43 -7.31
C VAL A 164 6.02 -12.87 -8.63
N ASN A 165 6.63 -14.05 -8.67
CA ASN A 165 7.25 -14.59 -9.88
C ASN A 165 6.20 -14.84 -10.97
N THR A 166 5.00 -15.27 -10.61
CA THR A 166 3.91 -15.46 -11.56
C THR A 166 3.45 -14.10 -12.11
N ALA A 167 3.26 -13.09 -11.26
CA ALA A 167 2.88 -11.75 -11.70
C ALA A 167 3.94 -11.17 -12.68
N VAL A 168 5.23 -11.32 -12.37
CA VAL A 168 6.33 -10.87 -13.25
C VAL A 168 6.34 -11.64 -14.57
N ARG A 169 6.22 -12.97 -14.54
CA ARG A 169 6.19 -13.82 -15.75
C ARG A 169 5.04 -13.47 -16.66
N GLU A 170 3.87 -13.23 -16.08
CA GLU A 170 2.66 -12.84 -16.80
C GLU A 170 2.63 -11.34 -17.15
N LYS A 171 3.70 -10.61 -16.90
CA LYS A 171 3.82 -9.16 -17.18
C LYS A 171 2.67 -8.35 -16.60
N ALA A 172 2.30 -8.64 -15.34
CA ALA A 172 1.36 -7.82 -14.61
C ALA A 172 2.02 -6.51 -14.19
N ASP A 173 1.24 -5.44 -14.21
CA ASP A 173 1.67 -4.13 -13.70
C ASP A 173 1.47 -4.05 -12.19
N MET A 174 0.45 -4.73 -11.66
CA MET A 174 0.13 -4.74 -10.24
C MET A 174 -0.22 -6.15 -9.76
N LEU A 175 0.24 -6.51 -8.56
CA LEU A 175 -0.17 -7.71 -7.83
C LEU A 175 -0.95 -7.31 -6.59
N VAL A 176 -2.15 -7.89 -6.41
CA VAL A 176 -2.98 -7.69 -5.22
C VAL A 176 -3.05 -9.00 -4.43
N MET A 177 -2.69 -8.94 -3.15
CA MET A 177 -2.69 -10.07 -2.22
C MET A 177 -3.67 -9.82 -1.05
N PRO A 178 -4.22 -10.87 -0.42
CA PRO A 178 -5.25 -10.73 0.59
C PRO A 178 -4.77 -10.08 1.90
N GLU A 179 -5.72 -9.82 2.80
CA GLU A 179 -5.49 -9.31 4.15
C GLU A 179 -4.55 -10.22 4.94
N ALA A 180 -3.72 -9.62 5.81
CA ALA A 180 -2.75 -10.30 6.69
C ALA A 180 -1.84 -11.30 5.95
N CYS A 181 -1.53 -11.04 4.68
CA CYS A 181 -0.81 -11.97 3.81
C CYS A 181 0.70 -11.94 4.02
N THR A 182 1.30 -10.78 4.26
CA THR A 182 2.75 -10.60 4.19
C THR A 182 3.32 -10.21 5.56
N PRO A 183 4.29 -10.96 6.11
CA PRO A 183 5.05 -10.51 7.26
C PRO A 183 5.75 -9.17 6.99
N LYS A 184 5.71 -8.25 7.96
CA LYS A 184 6.30 -6.90 7.81
C LYS A 184 7.78 -6.93 7.45
N GLU A 185 8.52 -7.92 7.93
CA GLU A 185 9.95 -8.09 7.69
C GLU A 185 10.30 -8.38 6.22
N TRP A 186 9.32 -8.80 5.43
CA TRP A 186 9.53 -9.08 4.01
C TRP A 186 9.17 -7.90 3.10
N LEU A 187 8.52 -6.87 3.63
CA LEU A 187 8.14 -5.69 2.84
C LEU A 187 9.34 -5.01 2.15
N PRO A 188 10.51 -4.84 2.80
CA PRO A 188 11.67 -4.27 2.12
C PRO A 188 12.18 -5.13 0.94
N THR A 189 12.15 -6.45 1.08
CA THR A 189 12.52 -7.37 -0.01
C THR A 189 11.51 -7.33 -1.15
N LEU A 190 10.23 -7.24 -0.80
CA LEU A 190 9.15 -7.13 -1.77
C LEU A 190 9.25 -5.80 -2.53
N ALA A 191 9.49 -4.68 -1.84
CA ALA A 191 9.68 -3.38 -2.44
C ALA A 191 10.85 -3.34 -3.44
N ARG A 192 11.97 -4.01 -3.11
CA ARG A 192 13.10 -4.18 -4.04
C ARG A 192 12.71 -4.96 -5.29
N THR A 193 11.89 -5.98 -5.11
CA THR A 193 11.40 -6.77 -6.25
C THR A 193 10.46 -5.94 -7.12
N CYS A 194 9.63 -5.10 -6.50
CA CYS A 194 8.77 -4.13 -7.17
C CYS A 194 9.58 -3.14 -8.00
N GLU A 195 10.60 -2.54 -7.40
CA GLU A 195 11.53 -1.62 -8.06
C GLU A 195 12.17 -2.27 -9.30
N LYS A 196 12.73 -3.46 -9.13
CA LYS A 196 13.45 -4.17 -10.19
C LYS A 196 12.57 -4.60 -11.37
N ASN A 197 11.30 -4.94 -11.11
CA ASN A 197 10.39 -5.49 -12.11
C ASN A 197 9.29 -4.51 -12.51
N HIS A 198 9.32 -3.29 -12.01
CA HIS A 198 8.30 -2.25 -12.25
C HIS A 198 6.88 -2.73 -11.86
N LEU A 199 6.79 -3.64 -10.89
CA LEU A 199 5.56 -4.29 -10.43
C LEU A 199 5.05 -3.59 -9.17
N ALA A 200 3.87 -2.99 -9.20
CA ALA A 200 3.20 -2.52 -7.99
C ALA A 200 2.67 -3.71 -7.18
N VAL A 201 2.64 -3.57 -5.85
CA VAL A 201 2.06 -4.60 -4.97
C VAL A 201 1.15 -3.95 -3.94
N VAL A 202 -0.06 -4.48 -3.80
CA VAL A 202 -0.98 -4.19 -2.70
C VAL A 202 -1.14 -5.46 -1.87
N THR A 203 -0.83 -5.42 -0.58
CA THR A 203 -0.86 -6.61 0.28
C THR A 203 -1.26 -6.28 1.71
N GLY A 204 -2.15 -7.06 2.30
CA GLY A 204 -2.35 -7.03 3.75
C GLY A 204 -1.06 -7.45 4.47
N VAL A 205 -0.72 -6.75 5.54
CA VAL A 205 0.42 -7.04 6.40
C VAL A 205 -0.07 -7.86 7.59
N GLU A 206 0.69 -8.87 8.03
CA GLU A 206 0.36 -9.57 9.28
C GLU A 206 0.30 -8.56 10.43
N HIS A 207 -0.62 -8.77 11.37
CA HIS A 207 -0.87 -7.84 12.48
C HIS A 207 0.41 -7.42 13.19
N ILE A 208 0.55 -6.13 13.42
CA ILE A 208 1.69 -5.55 14.11
C ILE A 208 1.25 -5.13 15.50
N ILE A 209 2.04 -5.50 16.51
CA ILE A 209 1.74 -5.13 17.91
C ILE A 209 2.81 -4.17 18.39
N GLU A 210 2.35 -3.02 18.88
CA GLU A 210 3.17 -2.01 19.52
C GLU A 210 2.40 -1.37 20.67
N ASP A 211 3.04 -1.20 21.82
CA ASP A 211 2.44 -0.59 23.03
C ASP A 211 1.06 -1.15 23.41
N ASN A 212 0.90 -2.48 23.34
CA ASN A 212 -0.35 -3.21 23.55
C ASN A 212 -1.47 -2.86 22.56
N CYS A 213 -1.14 -2.19 21.47
CA CYS A 213 -2.05 -1.90 20.37
C CYS A 213 -1.77 -2.82 19.19
N VAL A 214 -2.84 -3.28 18.54
CA VAL A 214 -2.78 -4.13 17.35
C VAL A 214 -3.16 -3.31 16.13
N TYR A 215 -2.25 -3.26 15.17
CA TYR A 215 -2.44 -2.59 13.89
C TYR A 215 -2.70 -3.62 12.80
N ASN A 216 -3.75 -3.40 12.01
CA ASN A 216 -4.01 -4.15 10.78
C ASN A 216 -3.77 -3.20 9.59
N LEU A 217 -2.69 -3.45 8.86
CA LEU A 217 -2.21 -2.58 7.81
C LEU A 217 -2.30 -3.24 6.44
N THR A 218 -2.60 -2.45 5.42
CA THR A 218 -2.38 -2.82 4.03
C THR A 218 -1.23 -2.01 3.46
N ALA A 219 -0.21 -2.67 2.95
CA ALA A 219 0.92 -2.03 2.28
C ALA A 219 0.62 -1.85 0.79
N VAL A 220 0.81 -0.64 0.30
CA VAL A 220 0.73 -0.25 -1.11
C VAL A 220 2.14 0.11 -1.57
N ILE A 221 2.77 -0.76 -2.33
CA ILE A 221 4.15 -0.64 -2.80
C ILE A 221 4.11 -0.23 -4.26
N LEU A 222 4.58 0.98 -4.55
CA LEU A 222 4.51 1.57 -5.88
C LEU A 222 5.91 1.87 -6.42
N PRO A 223 6.33 1.22 -7.51
CA PRO A 223 7.55 1.57 -8.18
C PRO A 223 7.39 2.87 -8.99
N TYR A 224 8.45 3.66 -9.07
CA TYR A 224 8.51 4.87 -9.88
C TYR A 224 9.92 5.09 -10.42
N GLU A 225 9.99 5.73 -11.57
CA GLU A 225 11.25 6.18 -12.16
C GLU A 225 11.58 7.57 -11.60
N GLU A 226 12.74 7.69 -10.99
CA GLU A 226 13.22 8.96 -10.46
C GLU A 226 13.62 9.90 -11.60
N LYS A 227 13.13 11.12 -11.54
CA LYS A 227 13.15 12.09 -12.66
C LYS A 227 14.56 12.53 -13.08
N TRP A 228 15.50 12.56 -12.14
CA TRP A 228 16.84 13.11 -12.38
C TRP A 228 17.83 12.07 -12.88
N THR A 229 17.78 10.87 -12.31
CA THR A 229 18.72 9.81 -12.60
C THR A 229 18.16 8.76 -13.56
N GLY A 230 16.83 8.73 -13.75
CA GLY A 230 16.16 7.66 -14.47
C GLY A 230 16.23 6.31 -13.76
N GLN A 231 16.66 6.28 -12.51
CA GLN A 231 16.69 5.06 -11.71
C GLN A 231 15.30 4.74 -11.15
N TRP A 232 15.01 3.46 -11.07
CA TRP A 232 13.77 2.99 -10.48
C TRP A 232 13.92 2.86 -8.98
N HIS A 233 12.90 3.31 -8.28
CA HIS A 233 12.73 3.19 -6.84
C HIS A 233 11.32 2.70 -6.54
N SER A 234 11.05 2.38 -5.28
CA SER A 234 9.68 2.10 -4.82
C SER A 234 9.38 2.79 -3.51
N VAL A 235 8.13 3.19 -3.33
CA VAL A 235 7.60 3.73 -2.10
C VAL A 235 6.66 2.73 -1.48
N ILE A 236 6.66 2.59 -0.15
CA ILE A 236 5.67 1.84 0.61
C ILE A 236 4.75 2.83 1.32
N LEU A 237 3.48 2.80 0.96
CA LEU A 237 2.41 3.54 1.61
C LEU A 237 1.59 2.56 2.44
N TYR A 238 1.03 2.99 3.56
CA TYR A 238 0.20 2.13 4.40
C TYR A 238 -1.21 2.70 4.51
N HIS A 239 -2.17 1.83 4.27
CA HIS A 239 -3.54 2.03 4.72
C HIS A 239 -3.72 1.33 6.07
N SER A 240 -4.17 2.05 7.08
CA SER A 240 -4.50 1.48 8.39
C SER A 240 -5.98 1.19 8.45
N LYS A 241 -6.35 -0.04 8.78
CA LYS A 241 -7.74 -0.47 8.89
C LYS A 241 -8.53 0.42 9.85
N ASN A 242 -9.58 1.06 9.35
CA ASN A 242 -10.41 1.96 10.13
C ASN A 242 -11.45 1.23 10.97
N HIS A 243 -11.94 0.07 10.51
CA HIS A 243 -13.00 -0.69 11.15
C HIS A 243 -12.62 -2.16 11.25
N PHE A 244 -12.35 -2.63 12.46
CA PHE A 244 -12.13 -4.05 12.73
C PHE A 244 -13.45 -4.80 12.82
N ALA A 245 -13.49 -6.05 12.35
CA ALA A 245 -14.65 -6.90 12.51
C ALA A 245 -14.89 -7.19 14.01
N PRO A 246 -16.16 -7.31 14.47
CA PRO A 246 -16.46 -7.55 15.88
C PRO A 246 -15.75 -8.79 16.47
N GLU A 247 -15.60 -9.85 15.68
CA GLU A 247 -14.91 -11.06 16.11
C GLU A 247 -13.40 -10.85 16.24
N GLU A 248 -12.80 -10.14 15.29
CA GLU A 248 -11.39 -9.75 15.32
C GLU A 248 -11.08 -8.90 16.57
N LYS A 249 -11.96 -7.94 16.91
CA LYS A 249 -11.83 -7.15 18.15
C LYS A 249 -11.88 -8.00 19.39
N ARG A 250 -12.88 -8.89 19.50
CA ARG A 250 -13.00 -9.79 20.65
C ARG A 250 -11.76 -10.67 20.84
N MET A 251 -11.19 -11.17 19.75
CA MET A 251 -9.95 -11.97 19.82
C MET A 251 -8.79 -11.11 20.33
N ILE A 252 -8.64 -9.90 19.84
CA ILE A 252 -7.60 -8.96 20.28
C ILE A 252 -7.77 -8.62 21.77
N GLU A 253 -8.97 -8.25 22.18
CA GLU A 253 -9.31 -7.89 23.56
C GLU A 253 -9.12 -9.06 24.52
N SER A 254 -9.40 -10.30 24.10
CA SER A 254 -9.17 -11.51 24.91
C SER A 254 -7.69 -11.74 25.27
N LEU A 255 -6.78 -11.15 24.49
CA LEU A 255 -5.34 -11.17 24.72
C LEU A 255 -4.84 -9.94 25.51
N HIS A 256 -5.75 -9.14 26.09
CA HIS A 256 -5.46 -7.87 26.76
C HIS A 256 -4.76 -6.85 25.85
N LEU A 257 -5.04 -6.90 24.56
CA LEU A 257 -4.57 -5.97 23.56
C LEU A 257 -5.73 -5.09 23.08
N ARG A 258 -5.42 -3.96 22.46
CA ARG A 258 -6.38 -3.03 21.91
C ARG A 258 -6.25 -2.95 20.38
N ALA A 259 -7.36 -3.08 19.65
CA ALA A 259 -7.38 -2.82 18.20
C ALA A 259 -7.24 -1.32 17.94
N MET A 260 -6.32 -0.94 17.06
CA MET A 260 -6.11 0.46 16.64
C MET A 260 -6.97 0.78 15.43
N GLU A 261 -8.15 1.32 15.71
CA GLU A 261 -9.08 1.83 14.69
C GLU A 261 -8.86 3.32 14.49
N GLY A 262 -8.61 3.72 13.27
CA GLY A 262 -8.51 5.13 12.94
C GLY A 262 -7.53 5.91 13.81
N ILE A 263 -7.69 7.23 13.87
CA ILE A 263 -7.02 8.10 14.86
C ILE A 263 -8.00 8.28 16.02
N GLU A 264 -7.73 7.68 17.16
CA GLU A 264 -8.37 8.05 18.41
C GLU A 264 -7.83 9.42 18.84
N SER A 265 -8.51 10.49 18.52
CA SER A 265 -8.39 11.74 19.28
C SER A 265 -9.48 11.76 20.33
N SER A 266 -9.10 11.99 21.58
CA SER A 266 -10.00 11.99 22.76
C SER A 266 -11.07 13.07 22.73
N GLU A 267 -11.14 13.93 21.74
CA GLU A 267 -12.03 15.13 21.73
C GLU A 267 -12.83 15.37 20.46
N ALA A 268 -12.64 14.61 19.38
CA ALA A 268 -13.48 14.77 18.19
C ALA A 268 -13.78 13.40 17.57
N LYS A 269 -14.99 13.22 17.06
CA LYS A 269 -15.32 12.10 16.16
C LYS A 269 -14.33 12.13 15.01
N CYS A 270 -13.28 11.29 15.09
CA CYS A 270 -12.30 11.23 14.03
C CYS A 270 -12.92 10.54 12.83
N ASP A 271 -13.03 11.27 11.74
CA ASP A 271 -13.49 10.71 10.48
C ASP A 271 -12.47 9.66 10.03
N ALA A 272 -12.97 8.50 9.58
CA ALA A 272 -12.14 7.45 8.99
C ALA A 272 -11.26 8.01 7.87
N LYS A 273 -10.00 7.59 7.84
CA LYS A 273 -9.03 8.04 6.84
C LYS A 273 -8.81 6.94 5.80
N TYR A 274 -9.04 7.33 4.55
CA TYR A 274 -8.78 6.51 3.37
C TYR A 274 -7.88 7.27 2.43
N GLU A 275 -6.94 6.59 1.84
CA GLU A 275 -5.98 7.18 0.93
C GLU A 275 -6.46 7.06 -0.53
N LEU A 276 -6.31 8.15 -1.29
CA LEU A 276 -6.48 8.15 -2.73
C LEU A 276 -5.11 8.09 -3.40
N TYR A 277 -4.86 7.06 -4.16
CA TYR A 277 -3.60 6.83 -4.86
C TYR A 277 -3.75 7.10 -6.35
N SER A 278 -2.75 7.76 -6.93
CA SER A 278 -2.54 7.82 -8.37
C SER A 278 -1.16 7.27 -8.70
N TRP A 279 -1.11 6.14 -9.39
CA TRP A 279 0.13 5.53 -9.83
C TRP A 279 0.18 5.51 -11.35
N ASN A 280 1.09 6.29 -11.93
CA ASN A 280 1.19 6.46 -13.38
C ASN A 280 -0.15 6.80 -14.06
N GLY A 281 -1.01 7.54 -13.36
CA GLY A 281 -2.33 7.93 -13.82
C GLY A 281 -3.45 6.92 -13.55
N PHE A 282 -3.17 5.77 -12.95
CA PHE A 282 -4.18 4.85 -12.42
C PHE A 282 -4.63 5.33 -11.04
N TRP A 283 -5.88 5.73 -10.91
CA TRP A 283 -6.46 6.26 -9.68
C TRP A 283 -7.22 5.17 -8.93
N PHE A 284 -6.82 4.89 -7.71
CA PHE A 284 -7.42 3.84 -6.91
C PHE A 284 -7.38 4.15 -5.41
N THR A 285 -8.19 3.43 -4.66
CA THR A 285 -8.20 3.42 -3.20
C THR A 285 -8.18 1.98 -2.69
N VAL A 286 -7.86 1.80 -1.40
CA VAL A 286 -7.77 0.47 -0.77
C VAL A 286 -8.71 0.41 0.42
N TYR A 287 -9.42 -0.70 0.55
CA TYR A 287 -10.27 -1.04 1.70
C TYR A 287 -9.86 -2.40 2.25
N CYS A 288 -9.87 -2.52 3.56
CA CYS A 288 -9.53 -3.77 4.25
C CYS A 288 -10.78 -4.43 4.84
N CYS A 289 -11.23 -5.52 4.21
CA CYS A 289 -12.26 -6.44 4.68
C CYS A 289 -13.51 -5.74 5.24
N PHE A 290 -13.69 -5.70 6.57
CA PHE A 290 -14.89 -5.17 7.24
C PHE A 290 -15.21 -3.70 6.93
N GLU A 291 -14.25 -2.93 6.49
CA GLU A 291 -14.45 -1.53 6.05
C GLU A 291 -15.48 -1.42 4.91
N LEU A 292 -15.57 -2.45 4.07
CA LEU A 292 -16.55 -2.50 2.98
C LEU A 292 -18.00 -2.52 3.46
N THR A 293 -18.27 -2.81 4.72
CA THR A 293 -19.63 -2.78 5.28
C THR A 293 -20.14 -1.37 5.52
N SER A 294 -19.26 -0.36 5.63
CA SER A 294 -19.63 1.05 5.79
C SER A 294 -20.06 1.68 4.47
N ILE A 295 -21.35 1.93 4.31
CA ILE A 295 -21.90 2.58 3.10
C ILE A 295 -21.33 3.97 2.92
N ARG A 296 -21.20 4.75 4.01
CA ARG A 296 -20.65 6.09 3.99
C ARG A 296 -19.22 6.11 3.47
N ASP A 297 -18.39 5.22 3.99
CA ASP A 297 -16.97 5.22 3.67
C ASP A 297 -16.70 4.72 2.24
N ARG A 298 -17.49 3.76 1.77
CA ARG A 298 -17.40 3.28 0.38
C ARG A 298 -17.63 4.37 -0.67
N SER A 299 -18.41 5.41 -0.35
CA SER A 299 -18.77 6.48 -1.30
C SER A 299 -17.77 7.64 -1.34
N ILE A 300 -16.77 7.67 -0.45
CA ILE A 300 -15.84 8.80 -0.29
C ILE A 300 -15.18 9.22 -1.62
N PHE A 301 -14.81 8.25 -2.44
CA PHE A 301 -14.10 8.50 -3.70
C PHE A 301 -14.94 8.24 -4.96
N GLN A 302 -16.28 8.28 -4.83
CA GLN A 302 -17.15 8.21 -6.00
C GLN A 302 -16.74 9.28 -7.03
N SER A 303 -16.68 8.89 -8.30
CA SER A 303 -16.23 9.71 -9.43
C SER A 303 -14.74 10.04 -9.49
N TYR A 304 -13.95 9.75 -8.46
CA TYR A 304 -12.52 10.09 -8.38
C TYR A 304 -11.57 8.91 -8.60
N ILE A 305 -12.08 7.67 -8.67
CA ILE A 305 -11.26 6.46 -8.85
C ILE A 305 -11.60 5.71 -10.13
N ASP A 306 -10.60 5.02 -10.66
CA ASP A 306 -10.77 4.03 -11.73
C ASP A 306 -11.02 2.64 -11.15
N ALA A 307 -10.43 2.38 -9.96
CA ALA A 307 -10.63 1.12 -9.26
C ALA A 307 -10.67 1.28 -7.74
N LEU A 308 -11.45 0.40 -7.10
CA LEU A 308 -11.41 0.12 -5.68
C LEU A 308 -10.75 -1.23 -5.47
N ILE A 309 -9.75 -1.29 -4.59
CA ILE A 309 -9.04 -2.51 -4.22
C ILE A 309 -9.52 -2.96 -2.84
N ALA A 310 -10.00 -4.19 -2.75
CA ALA A 310 -10.44 -4.81 -1.50
C ALA A 310 -9.52 -5.97 -1.14
N VAL A 311 -8.84 -5.86 0.00
CA VAL A 311 -8.03 -6.94 0.56
C VAL A 311 -8.81 -7.57 1.71
N GLU A 312 -9.05 -8.89 1.64
CA GLU A 312 -10.00 -9.54 2.52
C GLU A 312 -9.45 -10.84 3.13
N TRP A 313 -9.96 -11.12 4.32
CA TRP A 313 -9.93 -12.43 4.95
C TRP A 313 -11.33 -12.72 5.47
N ASN A 314 -12.21 -13.12 4.58
CA ASN A 314 -13.63 -13.12 4.81
C ASN A 314 -14.28 -14.45 4.42
N GLN A 315 -15.08 -15.01 5.32
CA GLN A 315 -15.85 -16.23 5.09
C GLN A 315 -17.27 -15.99 4.55
N ASP A 316 -17.83 -14.79 4.74
CA ASP A 316 -19.16 -14.43 4.20
C ASP A 316 -19.06 -13.95 2.74
N VAL A 317 -18.62 -14.87 1.91
CA VAL A 317 -18.32 -14.64 0.50
C VAL A 317 -19.52 -14.08 -0.27
N ASN A 318 -20.73 -14.54 0.02
CA ASN A 318 -21.93 -14.11 -0.70
C ASN A 318 -22.27 -12.64 -0.39
N TYR A 319 -22.22 -12.24 0.86
CA TYR A 319 -22.49 -10.87 1.26
C TYR A 319 -21.49 -9.89 0.64
N TYR A 320 -20.18 -10.18 0.75
CA TYR A 320 -19.14 -9.32 0.18
C TYR A 320 -19.14 -9.32 -1.35
N SER A 321 -19.49 -10.44 -1.96
CA SER A 321 -19.71 -10.51 -3.41
C SER A 321 -20.79 -9.54 -3.88
N ASN A 322 -21.91 -9.43 -3.13
CA ASN A 322 -22.99 -8.51 -3.43
C ASN A 322 -22.56 -7.04 -3.20
N ILE A 323 -21.76 -6.78 -2.15
CA ILE A 323 -21.18 -5.45 -1.92
C ILE A 323 -20.31 -5.04 -3.11
N ILE A 324 -19.39 -5.88 -3.54
CA ILE A 324 -18.48 -5.60 -4.65
C ILE A 324 -19.23 -5.36 -5.96
N GLU A 325 -20.26 -6.15 -6.23
CA GLU A 325 -21.10 -5.96 -7.42
C GLU A 325 -21.83 -4.61 -7.37
N SER A 326 -22.43 -4.26 -6.23
CA SER A 326 -23.11 -2.97 -6.05
C SER A 326 -22.11 -1.83 -6.17
N LEU A 327 -20.97 -1.91 -5.47
CA LEU A 327 -19.93 -0.89 -5.50
C LEU A 327 -19.43 -0.58 -6.90
N SER A 328 -19.19 -1.61 -7.72
CA SER A 328 -18.70 -1.38 -9.07
C SER A 328 -19.66 -0.49 -9.89
N ARG A 329 -20.96 -0.59 -9.62
CA ARG A 329 -22.01 0.21 -10.30
C ARG A 329 -22.25 1.56 -9.61
N ASP A 330 -22.29 1.57 -8.28
CA ASP A 330 -22.66 2.76 -7.49
C ASP A 330 -21.53 3.80 -7.52
N ILE A 331 -20.28 3.35 -7.49
CA ILE A 331 -19.08 4.21 -7.63
C ILE A 331 -18.70 4.38 -9.11
N HIS A 332 -19.17 3.47 -9.96
CA HIS A 332 -18.85 3.36 -11.39
C HIS A 332 -17.36 3.21 -11.66
N CYS A 333 -16.74 2.21 -11.02
CA CYS A 333 -15.33 1.88 -11.14
C CYS A 333 -15.12 0.37 -11.24
N TYR A 334 -13.90 -0.05 -11.57
CA TYR A 334 -13.50 -1.44 -11.38
C TYR A 334 -13.38 -1.76 -9.90
N CYS A 335 -13.70 -3.00 -9.51
CA CYS A 335 -13.43 -3.51 -8.17
C CYS A 335 -12.48 -4.71 -8.27
N ILE A 336 -11.36 -4.62 -7.56
CA ILE A 336 -10.35 -5.68 -7.45
C ILE A 336 -10.46 -6.26 -6.05
N GLN A 337 -11.02 -7.44 -5.91
CA GLN A 337 -11.21 -8.11 -4.64
C GLN A 337 -10.26 -9.30 -4.53
N THR A 338 -9.53 -9.37 -3.43
CA THR A 338 -8.63 -10.49 -3.13
C THR A 338 -8.94 -11.03 -1.75
N ASN A 339 -9.44 -12.25 -1.69
CA ASN A 339 -9.76 -12.97 -0.46
C ASN A 339 -8.81 -14.16 -0.27
N THR A 340 -8.65 -14.63 0.97
CA THR A 340 -7.95 -15.91 1.21
C THR A 340 -8.56 -17.02 0.37
N SER A 341 -7.72 -17.82 -0.26
CA SER A 341 -8.20 -18.94 -1.10
C SER A 341 -8.93 -20.03 -0.33
N LYS A 342 -8.86 -20.02 1.00
CA LYS A 342 -9.64 -20.90 1.87
C LYS A 342 -11.15 -20.70 1.67
N TYR A 343 -11.56 -19.45 1.49
CA TYR A 343 -12.96 -19.08 1.25
C TYR A 343 -13.21 -18.74 -0.22
N GLY A 344 -12.19 -18.21 -0.90
CA GLY A 344 -12.21 -17.95 -2.34
C GLY A 344 -12.96 -16.69 -2.74
N ASP A 345 -13.38 -16.67 -3.99
CA ASP A 345 -14.14 -15.61 -4.65
C ASP A 345 -13.37 -14.31 -4.90
N SER A 346 -12.03 -14.40 -5.02
CA SER A 346 -11.21 -13.29 -5.51
C SER A 346 -11.58 -12.96 -6.95
N ARG A 347 -11.65 -11.64 -7.29
CA ARG A 347 -12.15 -11.23 -8.61
C ARG A 347 -11.70 -9.85 -9.06
N ILE A 348 -11.86 -9.59 -10.35
CA ILE A 348 -11.86 -8.25 -10.94
C ILE A 348 -13.23 -8.04 -11.58
N THR A 349 -14.00 -7.09 -11.06
CA THR A 349 -15.36 -6.78 -11.50
C THR A 349 -15.40 -5.39 -12.14
N LYS A 350 -16.12 -5.24 -13.25
CA LYS A 350 -16.36 -3.96 -13.92
C LYS A 350 -17.83 -3.52 -13.78
N PRO A 351 -18.15 -2.23 -13.88
CA PRO A 351 -19.51 -1.70 -13.76
C PRO A 351 -20.37 -2.08 -14.99
N SER A 352 -20.65 -3.36 -15.17
CA SER A 352 -21.35 -3.90 -16.33
C SER A 352 -22.57 -4.75 -15.93
N LYS A 353 -23.23 -5.35 -16.91
CA LYS A 353 -24.31 -6.30 -16.64
C LYS A 353 -23.77 -7.53 -15.92
N THR A 354 -24.64 -8.18 -15.15
CA THR A 354 -24.28 -9.33 -14.30
C THR A 354 -23.56 -10.44 -15.09
N GLU A 355 -23.96 -10.68 -16.32
CA GLU A 355 -23.37 -11.72 -17.18
C GLU A 355 -21.92 -11.40 -17.62
N ASN A 356 -21.55 -10.11 -17.69
CA ASN A 356 -20.30 -9.64 -18.24
C ASN A 356 -19.46 -8.84 -17.22
N LYS A 357 -19.85 -8.84 -15.93
CA LYS A 357 -19.21 -8.01 -14.91
C LYS A 357 -17.81 -8.49 -14.53
N ASP A 358 -17.63 -9.81 -14.44
CA ASP A 358 -16.37 -10.38 -13.97
C ASP A 358 -15.38 -10.55 -15.14
N ILE A 359 -14.28 -9.79 -15.09
CA ILE A 359 -13.12 -9.97 -15.98
C ILE A 359 -12.36 -11.23 -15.57
N LEU A 360 -12.27 -11.43 -14.25
CA LEU A 360 -11.59 -12.54 -13.62
C LEU A 360 -12.37 -12.95 -12.36
N ARG A 361 -12.50 -14.24 -12.11
CA ARG A 361 -13.04 -14.77 -10.85
C ARG A 361 -12.36 -16.07 -10.47
N ILE A 362 -11.83 -16.14 -9.25
CA ILE A 362 -11.09 -17.28 -8.71
C ILE A 362 -11.90 -17.87 -7.55
N LYS A 363 -12.26 -19.14 -7.68
CA LYS A 363 -13.07 -19.84 -6.68
C LYS A 363 -12.32 -20.21 -5.39
N GLY A 364 -11.01 -20.12 -5.40
CA GLY A 364 -10.14 -20.53 -4.30
C GLY A 364 -9.31 -21.77 -4.67
N GLY A 365 -8.89 -22.51 -3.67
CA GLY A 365 -8.06 -23.69 -3.81
C GLY A 365 -6.77 -23.64 -2.97
N SER A 366 -6.04 -24.76 -2.92
CA SER A 366 -4.88 -24.90 -2.03
C SER A 366 -3.56 -24.36 -2.61
N ASN A 367 -3.51 -24.15 -3.92
CA ASN A 367 -2.29 -23.72 -4.59
C ASN A 367 -2.11 -22.21 -4.51
N ALA A 368 -0.89 -21.77 -4.15
CA ALA A 368 -0.51 -20.38 -4.26
C ALA A 368 -0.22 -20.06 -5.74
N THR A 369 -1.06 -19.24 -6.35
CA THR A 369 -0.94 -18.78 -7.75
C THR A 369 -1.55 -17.41 -7.92
N ALA A 370 -1.20 -16.71 -9.00
CA ALA A 370 -1.79 -15.43 -9.35
C ALA A 370 -2.41 -15.51 -10.74
N HIS A 371 -3.54 -14.85 -10.93
CA HIS A 371 -4.24 -14.80 -12.22
C HIS A 371 -4.39 -13.36 -12.67
N VAL A 372 -4.10 -13.09 -13.94
CA VAL A 372 -4.01 -11.74 -14.48
C VAL A 372 -5.28 -11.39 -15.27
N GLY A 373 -5.89 -10.26 -14.93
CA GLY A 373 -6.94 -9.61 -15.71
C GLY A 373 -6.48 -8.23 -16.19
N THR A 374 -7.03 -7.78 -17.31
CA THR A 374 -6.72 -6.45 -17.86
C THR A 374 -7.87 -5.49 -17.61
N ILE A 375 -7.57 -4.34 -17.03
CA ILE A 375 -8.48 -3.22 -16.82
C ILE A 375 -8.21 -2.16 -17.89
N ASP A 376 -9.25 -1.71 -18.58
CA ASP A 376 -9.16 -0.67 -19.60
C ASP A 376 -9.61 0.67 -19.03
N LEU A 377 -8.65 1.51 -18.64
CA LEU A 377 -8.90 2.80 -18.01
C LEU A 377 -9.46 3.82 -19.01
N GLU A 378 -8.97 3.77 -20.24
CA GLU A 378 -9.40 4.70 -21.27
C GLU A 378 -10.85 4.44 -21.66
N GLN A 379 -11.21 3.17 -21.87
CA GLN A 379 -12.58 2.77 -22.19
C GLN A 379 -13.56 3.16 -21.08
N LEU A 380 -13.18 2.98 -19.80
CA LEU A 380 -14.02 3.38 -18.67
C LEU A 380 -14.23 4.90 -18.65
N ARG A 381 -13.15 5.67 -18.76
CA ARG A 381 -13.18 7.14 -18.70
C ARG A 381 -13.92 7.74 -19.91
N GLU A 382 -13.74 7.17 -21.10
CA GLU A 382 -14.48 7.57 -22.29
C GLU A 382 -15.98 7.33 -22.14
N PHE A 383 -16.36 6.14 -21.63
CA PHE A 383 -17.76 5.84 -21.35
C PHE A 383 -18.36 6.83 -20.34
N GLN A 384 -17.65 7.13 -19.26
CA GLN A 384 -18.09 8.08 -18.23
C GLN A 384 -18.33 9.49 -18.75
N MET A 385 -17.64 9.88 -19.84
CA MET A 385 -17.79 11.19 -20.47
C MET A 385 -18.96 11.28 -21.45
N LYS A 386 -19.58 10.16 -21.83
CA LYS A 386 -20.72 10.15 -22.74
C LYS A 386 -21.97 10.72 -22.06
N ALA A 387 -22.78 11.46 -22.83
CA ALA A 387 -24.13 11.80 -22.38
C ALA A 387 -24.96 10.53 -22.10
N TYR A 388 -25.97 10.62 -21.25
CA TYR A 388 -26.78 9.46 -20.85
C TYR A 388 -27.35 8.64 -22.03
N SER A 389 -27.80 9.31 -23.11
CA SER A 389 -28.25 8.63 -24.34
C SER A 389 -27.16 7.76 -24.95
N GLY A 390 -25.93 8.30 -25.07
CA GLY A 390 -24.78 7.56 -25.59
C GLY A 390 -24.32 6.42 -24.66
N GLN A 391 -24.42 6.60 -23.35
CA GLN A 391 -24.17 5.53 -22.39
C GLN A 391 -25.20 4.39 -22.49
N LYS A 392 -26.44 4.72 -22.80
CA LYS A 392 -27.54 3.74 -22.96
C LYS A 392 -27.40 2.93 -24.26
N GLU A 393 -26.86 3.52 -25.28
CA GLU A 393 -26.55 2.87 -26.57
C GLU A 393 -25.29 2.00 -26.46
N ASP A 394 -24.25 2.50 -25.77
CA ASP A 394 -23.02 1.77 -25.52
C ASP A 394 -23.21 0.80 -24.35
N LYS A 395 -23.35 -0.48 -24.70
CA LYS A 395 -23.62 -1.54 -23.71
C LYS A 395 -22.38 -2.06 -22.99
N THR A 396 -21.22 -1.42 -23.15
CA THR A 396 -19.96 -1.87 -22.53
C THR A 396 -20.01 -1.84 -21.02
N PHE A 397 -20.56 -0.74 -20.48
CA PHE A 397 -20.79 -0.56 -19.04
C PHE A 397 -22.28 -0.25 -18.76
N LYS A 398 -22.66 -0.24 -17.50
CA LYS A 398 -23.92 0.33 -17.04
C LYS A 398 -23.80 1.86 -17.03
N PRO A 399 -24.90 2.60 -17.20
CA PRO A 399 -24.86 4.06 -17.05
C PRO A 399 -24.31 4.49 -15.69
N THR A 400 -23.66 5.64 -15.66
CA THR A 400 -23.19 6.28 -14.44
C THR A 400 -24.37 6.59 -13.49
N PRO A 401 -24.17 6.54 -12.17
CA PRO A 401 -25.21 6.92 -11.20
C PRO A 401 -25.60 8.40 -11.32
N PRO A 402 -26.77 8.80 -10.83
CA PRO A 402 -27.27 10.16 -11.00
C PRO A 402 -26.40 11.28 -10.40
N ASP A 403 -25.67 10.95 -9.33
CA ASP A 403 -24.78 11.83 -8.56
C ASP A 403 -23.33 11.76 -9.01
N PHE A 404 -23.04 11.17 -10.19
CA PHE A 404 -21.69 11.04 -10.71
C PHE A 404 -21.10 12.39 -11.14
N ASP A 405 -19.93 12.75 -10.58
CA ASP A 405 -19.19 13.96 -10.96
C ASP A 405 -18.39 13.74 -12.24
N TYR A 406 -18.94 14.19 -13.37
CA TYR A 406 -18.29 14.12 -14.68
C TYR A 406 -16.98 14.90 -14.75
N LYS A 407 -16.81 15.93 -13.91
CA LYS A 407 -15.58 16.71 -13.86
C LYS A 407 -14.43 15.84 -13.35
N GLY A 408 -14.66 15.04 -12.31
CA GLY A 408 -13.66 14.10 -11.80
C GLY A 408 -13.17 13.12 -12.89
N ALA A 409 -14.10 12.55 -13.68
CA ALA A 409 -13.73 11.66 -14.78
C ALA A 409 -12.94 12.38 -15.90
N TYR A 410 -13.34 13.61 -16.23
CA TYR A 410 -12.66 14.42 -17.21
C TYR A 410 -11.22 14.76 -16.81
N GLU A 411 -11.01 15.18 -15.56
CA GLU A 411 -9.69 15.52 -15.04
C GLU A 411 -8.77 14.28 -14.93
N ARG A 412 -9.33 13.11 -14.55
CA ARG A 412 -8.57 11.84 -14.61
C ARG A 412 -8.10 11.54 -16.02
N ARG A 413 -8.98 11.68 -17.01
CA ARG A 413 -8.65 11.44 -18.43
C ARG A 413 -7.56 12.38 -18.92
N LYS A 414 -7.61 13.65 -18.53
CA LYS A 414 -6.59 14.66 -18.88
C LYS A 414 -5.28 14.51 -18.09
N GLY A 415 -5.28 13.75 -17.00
CA GLY A 415 -4.14 13.67 -16.11
C GLY A 415 -3.90 14.91 -15.24
N THR A 416 -4.91 15.78 -15.13
CA THR A 416 -4.88 17.06 -14.40
C THR A 416 -5.64 17.02 -13.06
N MET A 417 -6.14 15.87 -12.67
CA MET A 417 -6.99 15.74 -11.49
C MET A 417 -6.27 16.16 -10.20
N PHE A 418 -4.98 15.89 -10.08
CA PHE A 418 -4.21 16.28 -8.88
C PHE A 418 -4.09 17.81 -8.75
N GLU A 419 -3.86 18.52 -9.85
CA GLU A 419 -3.76 19.98 -9.89
C GLU A 419 -5.07 20.66 -9.47
N CYS A 420 -6.22 20.04 -9.77
CA CYS A 420 -7.53 20.52 -9.34
C CYS A 420 -7.71 20.48 -7.81
N PHE A 421 -7.10 19.50 -7.12
CA PHE A 421 -7.13 19.45 -5.66
C PHE A 421 -6.27 20.54 -5.02
N CYS A 422 -5.08 20.79 -5.60
CA CYS A 422 -4.17 21.83 -5.12
C CYS A 422 -4.70 23.25 -5.36
N ALA A 423 -5.45 23.47 -6.42
CA ALA A 423 -6.02 24.78 -6.74
C ALA A 423 -7.10 25.22 -5.75
N LYS A 424 -7.90 24.29 -5.21
CA LYS A 424 -8.92 24.59 -4.19
C LYS A 424 -8.32 25.06 -2.87
N LYS A 425 -7.13 24.60 -2.50
CA LYS A 425 -6.43 25.01 -1.27
C LYS A 425 -5.88 26.45 -1.30
N LYS A 426 -5.81 27.08 -2.47
CA LYS A 426 -5.35 28.48 -2.63
C LYS A 426 -6.50 29.48 -2.68
N ALA A 427 -7.75 29.01 -2.71
CA ALA A 427 -8.95 29.84 -2.82
C ALA A 427 -9.75 29.91 -1.49
N ASP A 428 -9.43 29.08 -0.50
CA ASP A 428 -9.89 29.11 0.88
C ASP A 428 -8.79 29.71 1.80
#